data_f0b58f3b03c15cd9f58f175811882b21
#
_entry.id   f0b58f3b03c15cd9f58f175811882b21
#
_cell.length_a   1.000
_cell.length_b   1.000
_cell.length_c   1.000
_cell.angle_alpha   90.00
_cell.angle_beta   90.00
_cell.angle_gamma   90.00
#
_symmetry.space_group_name_H-M   'P 1'
#
loop_
_entity.id
_entity.type
_entity.pdbx_description
1 polymer ?
#
loop_
_entity_poly.entity_id
_entity_poly.type
_entity_poly.pdbx_seq_one_letter_code
_entity_poly.pdbx_strand_id
1 'polypeptide(L)'
;MDRRQYTEQVLSSLRRVTYDERESIRQELDGHMEDHMEALRELGFDEQLAEERTLAAMGDPAEVGRELNRQYTGWGWVISLRPSPEGWSRSDT
;
A
#
# COMPACT_ATOMS: atom_id res chain seq x y z
N MET A 1 -5.78 11.33 8.04
CA MET A 1 -4.94 10.13 8.25
C MET A 1 -3.71 10.23 7.38
N ASP A 2 -2.56 9.96 7.95
CA ASP A 2 -1.34 10.02 7.18
C ASP A 2 -0.86 8.61 6.86
N ARG A 3 0.24 8.52 6.13
CA ARG A 3 0.75 7.22 5.69
C ARG A 3 1.07 6.30 6.86
N ARG A 4 1.65 6.87 7.89
CA ARG A 4 2.04 6.07 9.05
C ARG A 4 0.80 5.48 9.71
N GLN A 5 -0.22 6.29 9.90
CA GLN A 5 -1.45 5.81 10.49
C GLN A 5 -2.08 4.73 9.64
N TYR A 6 -2.08 4.93 8.34
CA TYR A 6 -2.63 3.95 7.43
C TYR A 6 -1.92 2.61 7.58
N THR A 7 -0.59 2.66 7.55
CA THR A 7 0.20 1.45 7.68
C THR A 7 -0.07 0.76 9.00
N GLU A 8 -0.13 1.53 10.09
CA GLU A 8 -0.39 0.94 11.39
C GLU A 8 -1.74 0.26 11.43
N GLN A 9 -2.73 0.86 10.80
CA GLN A 9 -4.05 0.25 10.80
C GLN A 9 -4.06 -1.04 9.99
N VAL A 10 -3.36 -1.05 8.86
CA VAL A 10 -3.27 -2.28 8.09
C VAL A 10 -2.60 -3.37 8.91
N LEU A 11 -1.48 -3.02 9.55
CA LEU A 11 -0.73 -4.01 10.31
C LEU A 11 -1.50 -4.52 11.50
N SER A 12 -2.30 -3.65 12.11
CA SER A 12 -3.07 -4.06 13.27
C SER A 12 -4.15 -5.07 12.93
N SER A 13 -4.50 -5.17 11.66
CA SER A 13 -5.47 -6.15 11.21
C SER A 13 -4.85 -7.51 10.95
N LEU A 14 -3.55 -7.58 10.92
CA LEU A 14 -2.86 -8.84 10.63
C LEU A 14 -2.76 -9.67 11.90
N ARG A 15 -3.08 -10.95 11.77
CA ARG A 15 -3.13 -11.81 12.95
C ARG A 15 -2.20 -12.98 12.91
N ARG A 16 -1.86 -13.43 11.73
CA ARG A 16 -1.10 -14.66 11.60
C ARG A 16 0.25 -14.42 10.98
N VAL A 17 0.87 -13.31 11.34
CA VAL A 17 2.17 -12.98 10.79
C VAL A 17 3.16 -12.87 11.92
N THR A 18 4.37 -13.26 11.66
CA THR A 18 5.44 -13.08 12.61
C THR A 18 5.89 -11.64 12.62
N TYR A 19 6.75 -11.31 13.57
CA TYR A 19 7.28 -9.96 13.63
C TYR A 19 8.05 -9.63 12.34
N ASP A 20 8.85 -10.57 11.86
CA ASP A 20 9.62 -10.32 10.65
C ASP A 20 8.73 -10.11 9.45
N GLU A 21 7.67 -10.90 9.37
CA GLU A 21 6.73 -10.75 8.27
C GLU A 21 6.01 -9.41 8.34
N ARG A 22 5.68 -8.99 9.53
CA ARG A 22 5.02 -7.70 9.70
C ARG A 22 5.92 -6.57 9.24
N GLU A 23 7.20 -6.65 9.57
CA GLU A 23 8.14 -5.62 9.13
C GLU A 23 8.30 -5.63 7.62
N SER A 24 8.34 -6.80 7.03
CA SER A 24 8.43 -6.90 5.58
C SER A 24 7.21 -6.26 4.92
N ILE A 25 6.05 -6.52 5.46
CA ILE A 25 4.81 -5.93 4.92
C ILE A 25 4.84 -4.42 5.08
N ARG A 26 5.32 -3.95 6.22
CA ARG A 26 5.43 -2.51 6.45
C ARG A 26 6.29 -1.86 5.38
N GLN A 27 7.43 -2.47 5.09
CA GLN A 27 8.34 -1.91 4.11
C GLN A 27 7.74 -1.92 2.71
N GLU A 28 7.02 -2.99 2.39
CA GLU A 28 6.37 -3.06 1.10
C GLU A 28 5.31 -1.99 0.94
N LEU A 29 4.49 -1.83 1.95
CA LEU A 29 3.46 -0.81 1.90
C LEU A 29 4.06 0.57 1.79
N ASP A 30 5.12 0.80 2.55
CA ASP A 30 5.77 2.10 2.54
C ASP A 30 6.34 2.42 1.18
N GLY A 31 7.02 1.45 0.58
CA GLY A 31 7.60 1.66 -0.74
C GLY A 31 6.54 1.88 -1.78
N HIS A 32 5.45 1.14 -1.68
CA HIS A 32 4.35 1.27 -2.62
C HIS A 32 3.76 2.68 -2.57
N MET A 33 3.53 3.15 -1.35
CA MET A 33 2.95 4.47 -1.18
C MET A 33 3.92 5.56 -1.61
N GLU A 34 5.19 5.37 -1.32
CA GLU A 34 6.17 6.38 -1.71
C GLU A 34 6.27 6.50 -3.23
N ASP A 35 6.26 5.36 -3.91
CA ASP A 35 6.31 5.39 -5.37
C ASP A 35 5.11 6.13 -5.94
N HIS A 36 3.93 5.87 -5.38
CA HIS A 36 2.73 6.51 -5.86
C HIS A 36 2.77 8.00 -5.59
N MET A 37 3.23 8.37 -4.42
CA MET A 37 3.32 9.78 -4.06
C MET A 37 4.30 10.51 -4.95
N GLU A 38 5.40 9.86 -5.26
CA GLU A 38 6.38 10.49 -6.13
C GLU A 38 5.80 10.78 -7.50
N ALA A 39 5.05 9.84 -8.04
CA ALA A 39 4.41 10.07 -9.32
C ALA A 39 3.44 11.24 -9.26
N LEU A 40 2.70 11.34 -8.17
CA LEU A 40 1.76 12.45 -8.03
C LEU A 40 2.47 13.78 -7.88
N ARG A 41 3.58 13.79 -7.18
CA ARG A 41 4.36 15.02 -7.05
C ARG A 41 4.84 15.49 -8.41
N GLU A 42 5.25 14.55 -9.24
CA GLU A 42 5.70 14.92 -10.58
C GLU A 42 4.58 15.49 -11.42
N LEU A 43 3.35 15.11 -11.12
CA LEU A 43 2.21 15.68 -11.80
C LEU A 43 1.81 17.04 -11.28
N GLY A 44 2.45 17.49 -10.21
CA GLY A 44 2.18 18.82 -9.68
C GLY A 44 1.39 18.86 -8.40
N PHE A 45 1.05 17.72 -7.83
CA PHE A 45 0.34 17.71 -6.56
C PHE A 45 1.30 18.04 -5.43
N ASP A 46 0.82 18.79 -4.44
CA ASP A 46 1.66 19.06 -3.29
C ASP A 46 1.73 17.82 -2.40
N GLU A 47 2.56 17.91 -1.38
CA GLU A 47 2.83 16.74 -0.55
C GLU A 47 1.58 16.21 0.13
N GLN A 48 0.80 17.09 0.70
CA GLN A 48 -0.38 16.67 1.43
C GLN A 48 -1.41 16.04 0.51
N LEU A 49 -1.63 16.64 -0.63
CA LEU A 49 -2.59 16.12 -1.57
C LEU A 49 -2.12 14.81 -2.18
N ALA A 50 -0.82 14.70 -2.43
CA ALA A 50 -0.27 13.45 -2.93
C ALA A 50 -0.50 12.33 -1.93
N GLU A 51 -0.32 12.62 -0.66
CA GLU A 51 -0.55 11.63 0.37
C GLU A 51 -2.01 11.20 0.42
N GLU A 52 -2.90 12.18 0.41
CA GLU A 52 -4.32 11.87 0.47
C GLU A 52 -4.76 11.01 -0.70
N ARG A 53 -4.28 11.36 -1.88
CA ARG A 53 -4.67 10.59 -3.05
C ARG A 53 -4.07 9.20 -3.05
N THR A 54 -2.87 9.08 -2.52
CA THR A 54 -2.24 7.77 -2.42
C THR A 54 -3.05 6.87 -1.48
N LEU A 55 -3.45 7.39 -0.33
CA LEU A 55 -4.22 6.59 0.60
C LEU A 55 -5.58 6.23 0.04
N ALA A 56 -6.18 7.16 -0.69
CA ALA A 56 -7.46 6.86 -1.33
C ALA A 56 -7.32 5.75 -2.36
N ALA A 57 -6.21 5.77 -3.10
CA ALA A 57 -5.98 4.74 -4.10
C ALA A 57 -5.73 3.38 -3.47
N MET A 58 -5.15 3.38 -2.28
CA MET A 58 -4.89 2.11 -1.58
C MET A 58 -6.17 1.49 -1.04
N GLY A 59 -7.13 2.30 -0.69
CA GLY A 59 -8.39 1.81 -0.17
C GLY A 59 -8.45 1.81 1.35
N ASP A 60 -9.49 1.20 1.88
CA ASP A 60 -9.71 1.17 3.33
C ASP A 60 -8.63 0.29 3.98
N PRO A 61 -7.92 0.82 4.97
CA PRO A 61 -6.86 0.02 5.60
C PRO A 61 -7.38 -1.25 6.25
N ALA A 62 -8.60 -1.22 6.77
CA ALA A 62 -9.16 -2.43 7.37
C ALA A 62 -9.37 -3.51 6.31
N GLU A 63 -9.81 -3.10 5.14
CA GLU A 63 -10.01 -4.05 4.06
C GLU A 63 -8.70 -4.58 3.53
N VAL A 64 -7.72 -3.73 3.40
CA VAL A 64 -6.40 -4.17 2.96
C VAL A 64 -5.85 -5.18 3.95
N GLY A 65 -5.99 -4.88 5.23
CA GLY A 65 -5.51 -5.81 6.26
C GLY A 65 -6.21 -7.14 6.21
N ARG A 66 -7.54 -7.12 6.02
CA ARG A 66 -8.29 -8.36 5.92
C ARG A 66 -7.87 -9.17 4.72
N GLU A 67 -7.63 -8.49 3.62
CA GLU A 67 -7.21 -9.16 2.40
C GLU A 67 -5.86 -9.82 2.59
N LEU A 68 -4.93 -9.11 3.20
CA LEU A 68 -3.62 -9.67 3.47
C LEU A 68 -3.71 -10.87 4.40
N ASN A 69 -4.53 -10.75 5.43
CA ASN A 69 -4.74 -11.85 6.36
C ASN A 69 -5.23 -13.10 5.66
N ARG A 70 -6.18 -12.92 4.76
CA ARG A 70 -6.81 -14.04 4.09
C ARG A 70 -5.89 -14.67 3.06
N GLN A 71 -5.13 -13.87 2.37
CA GLN A 71 -4.34 -14.34 1.25
C GLN A 71 -2.87 -14.56 1.57
N TYR A 72 -2.47 -14.24 2.78
CA TYR A 72 -1.06 -14.25 3.07
C TYR A 72 -0.53 -15.66 3.12
N THR A 73 0.24 -16.02 2.14
CA THR A 73 0.92 -17.29 2.09
C THR A 73 2.28 -17.07 1.50
N GLY A 74 2.96 -16.06 1.99
CA GLY A 74 4.23 -15.66 1.43
C GLY A 74 4.05 -14.37 0.69
N TRP A 75 4.57 -14.31 -0.49
CA TRP A 75 4.60 -13.05 -1.20
C TRP A 75 3.56 -12.91 -2.30
N GLY A 76 2.63 -13.85 -2.34
CA GLY A 76 1.59 -13.78 -3.36
C GLY A 76 0.76 -12.52 -3.26
N TRP A 77 0.60 -12.00 -2.05
CA TRP A 77 -0.23 -10.84 -1.85
C TRP A 77 0.34 -9.60 -2.55
N VAL A 78 1.63 -9.57 -2.74
CA VAL A 78 2.25 -8.43 -3.42
C VAL A 78 1.67 -8.26 -4.80
N ILE A 79 1.48 -9.36 -5.48
CA ILE A 79 0.91 -9.31 -6.81
C ILE A 79 -0.56 -8.95 -6.75
N SER A 80 -1.28 -9.52 -5.79
CA SER A 80 -2.69 -9.22 -5.63
C SER A 80 -2.94 -7.78 -5.30
N LEU A 81 -2.09 -7.24 -4.46
CA LEU A 81 -2.25 -5.88 -4.02
C LEU A 81 -1.95 -4.90 -5.14
N ARG A 82 -1.21 -5.34 -6.09
CA ARG A 82 -0.86 -4.48 -7.19
C ARG A 82 -2.12 -4.05 -7.91
N PRO A 83 -2.42 -2.79 -7.90
CA PRO A 83 -3.65 -2.32 -8.51
C PRO A 83 -3.60 -2.60 -9.98
N SER A 84 -4.69 -2.38 -10.60
CA SER A 84 -4.74 -2.69 -11.98
C SER A 84 -3.52 -2.13 -12.65
N PRO A 85 -2.70 -2.98 -13.13
CA PRO A 85 -1.45 -2.54 -13.73
C PRO A 85 -1.67 -1.70 -14.96
N GLU A 86 -2.80 -1.90 -15.57
CA GLU A 86 -3.11 -1.17 -16.76
C GLU A 86 -3.13 0.32 -16.50
N GLY A 87 -3.64 0.68 -15.36
CA GLY A 87 -3.74 2.09 -15.04
C GLY A 87 -2.41 2.71 -14.73
N TRP A 88 -1.47 1.91 -14.31
CA TRP A 88 -0.19 2.46 -13.90
C TRP A 88 0.80 2.44 -14.98
N SER A 89 0.79 1.34 -15.50
CA SER A 89 1.84 1.12 -16.37
C SER A 89 1.65 1.80 -17.64
N ARG A 90 1.65 1.95 -17.35
CA ARG A 90 2.09 2.18 -18.14
C ARG A 90 2.79 2.39 -18.64
N SER A 91 3.00 2.26 -18.35
CA SER A 91 3.77 2.32 -18.68
C SER A 91 4.31 1.87 -19.37
N ASP A 92 4.21 1.34 -19.37
CA ASP A 92 4.66 0.94 -19.94
C ASP A 92 4.79 1.02 -20.90
N THR A 93 4.75 1.17 -21.01
CA THR A 93 4.91 1.24 -21.70
C THR A 93 5.06 1.32 -22.22
#